data_5c66d35e4bb87d0ecca8aa07692c06b7
#
_entry.id   5c66d35e4bb87d0ecca8aa07692c06b7
#
_cell.length_a   1.000
_cell.length_b   1.000
_cell.length_c   1.000
_cell.angle_alpha   90.00
_cell.angle_beta   90.00
_cell.angle_gamma   90.00
#
_symmetry.space_group_name_H-M   'P 1'
#
loop_
_entity.id
_entity.type
_entity.pdbx_description
1 polymer ?
#
loop_
_entity_poly.entity_id
_entity_poly.type
_entity_poly.pdbx_seq_one_letter_code
_entity_poly.pdbx_strand_id
1 'polypeptide(L)'
;MRKNHLSTLLLIAVLLPLLSVGLCLILKASLGLTILVAAAVSLFAIWFLCSSFRKIKDSWIHTARTVVQGDYSQRLQEFGIKEVDAVANEFNQMLERLEEVITHLTIHRQELRLLLNSIEDVLWAQDDEGRIIWANEPFQKLFPAYNPAQKPHYQEIIRHPELLAYLENRKTSPDKKIEEITIQNHSYILSYSLNQEAKRNIFILNNIDAIRQTEQMKKDFIVNLAHELRTPMTAIQGFAEAMLTSPEQDNTRYLKIILNHSQRLNHLIGDLEQLIQLESTAQLELQDINLSTFFDNIKLILEPEIQEKELNLEIELDPAIPRLVCDPFRLEQVFINLVQNSLRYTDKGTISIKSRKEGNKVIFEVSDTGTGIAPEHLDRIFERFYVADPSRTRSRNGTGLGLAIVKHIILLHHGDITVSSKLGEGTTFKITLPQKTLESGNEV
;
A
#
# COMPACT_ATOMS: atom_id res chain seq x y z
N MET A 1 -49.43 -31.44 1.56
CA MET A 1 -50.48 -32.45 1.30
C MET A 1 -50.47 -33.05 -0.10
N ARG A 2 -49.31 -33.29 -0.73
CA ARG A 2 -49.21 -33.89 -2.10
C ARG A 2 -48.35 -35.17 -2.17
N LYS A 3 -47.99 -35.78 -1.00
CA LYS A 3 -46.98 -36.85 -0.93
C LYS A 3 -47.47 -38.28 -1.29
N ASN A 4 -48.75 -38.54 -1.51
CA ASN A 4 -49.23 -39.93 -1.67
C ASN A 4 -49.98 -40.23 -2.99
N HIS A 5 -49.89 -39.31 -3.98
CA HIS A 5 -50.75 -39.49 -5.17
C HIS A 5 -50.32 -40.65 -6.09
N LEU A 6 -49.04 -40.94 -6.27
CA LEU A 6 -48.57 -41.94 -7.23
C LEU A 6 -48.63 -43.37 -6.68
N SER A 7 -48.31 -43.56 -5.38
CA SER A 7 -48.46 -44.85 -4.73
C SER A 7 -49.94 -45.25 -4.58
N THR A 8 -50.80 -44.30 -4.29
CA THR A 8 -52.26 -44.49 -4.28
C THR A 8 -52.78 -44.75 -5.70
N LEU A 9 -52.24 -44.10 -6.75
CA LEU A 9 -52.60 -44.33 -8.14
C LEU A 9 -52.12 -45.71 -8.65
N LEU A 10 -50.93 -46.17 -8.23
CA LEU A 10 -50.44 -47.52 -8.48
C LEU A 10 -51.35 -48.59 -7.85
N LEU A 11 -51.72 -48.33 -6.59
CA LEU A 11 -52.65 -49.22 -5.86
C LEU A 11 -54.04 -49.26 -6.55
N ILE A 12 -54.52 -48.09 -6.97
CA ILE A 12 -55.78 -47.96 -7.72
C ILE A 12 -55.68 -48.67 -9.09
N ALA A 13 -54.60 -48.53 -9.80
CA ALA A 13 -54.38 -49.20 -11.10
C ALA A 13 -54.38 -50.74 -11.03
N VAL A 14 -53.94 -51.29 -9.88
CA VAL A 14 -53.98 -52.74 -9.63
C VAL A 14 -55.33 -53.21 -9.12
N LEU A 15 -55.98 -52.43 -8.24
CA LEU A 15 -57.27 -52.79 -7.61
C LEU A 15 -58.44 -52.57 -8.52
N LEU A 16 -58.40 -51.62 -9.46
CA LEU A 16 -59.49 -51.28 -10.35
C LEU A 16 -59.90 -52.44 -11.29
N PRO A 17 -58.99 -53.20 -11.91
CA PRO A 17 -59.31 -54.41 -12.68
C PRO A 17 -59.95 -55.49 -11.82
N LEU A 18 -59.41 -55.73 -10.59
CA LEU A 18 -59.98 -56.74 -9.67
C LEU A 18 -61.40 -56.37 -9.22
N LEU A 19 -61.62 -55.11 -8.91
CA LEU A 19 -62.94 -54.57 -8.56
C LEU A 19 -63.94 -54.65 -9.71
N SER A 20 -63.51 -54.40 -10.96
CA SER A 20 -64.31 -54.50 -12.14
C SER A 20 -64.80 -55.92 -12.41
N VAL A 21 -63.91 -56.89 -12.23
CA VAL A 21 -64.27 -58.34 -12.32
C VAL A 21 -65.26 -58.73 -11.23
N GLY A 22 -65.03 -58.31 -9.99
CA GLY A 22 -65.93 -58.54 -8.86
C GLY A 22 -67.33 -57.93 -9.08
N LEU A 23 -67.42 -56.72 -9.60
CA LEU A 23 -68.67 -56.01 -9.91
C LEU A 23 -69.42 -56.72 -11.06
N CYS A 24 -68.73 -57.16 -12.10
CA CYS A 24 -69.37 -57.91 -13.20
C CYS A 24 -69.91 -59.32 -12.75
N LEU A 25 -69.21 -59.97 -11.84
CA LEU A 25 -69.68 -61.23 -11.23
C LEU A 25 -70.96 -60.99 -10.37
N ILE A 26 -71.07 -59.95 -9.62
CA ILE A 26 -72.22 -59.57 -8.80
C ILE A 26 -73.41 -59.26 -9.69
N LEU A 27 -73.20 -58.57 -10.83
CA LEU A 27 -74.25 -58.16 -11.77
C LEU A 27 -74.67 -59.30 -12.71
N LYS A 28 -74.19 -60.55 -12.54
CA LYS A 28 -74.50 -61.73 -13.40
C LYS A 28 -74.33 -61.44 -14.89
N ALA A 29 -73.32 -60.63 -15.25
CA ALA A 29 -72.98 -60.31 -16.64
C ALA A 29 -72.51 -61.59 -17.38
N SER A 30 -72.64 -61.67 -18.72
CA SER A 30 -72.12 -62.75 -19.52
C SER A 30 -70.57 -62.83 -19.42
N LEU A 31 -70.04 -64.02 -19.45
CA LEU A 31 -68.58 -64.24 -19.32
C LEU A 31 -67.76 -63.40 -20.35
N GLY A 32 -68.28 -63.22 -21.54
CA GLY A 32 -67.67 -62.41 -22.56
C GLY A 32 -67.58 -60.90 -22.23
N LEU A 33 -68.59 -60.35 -21.59
CA LEU A 33 -68.63 -58.95 -21.18
C LEU A 33 -67.65 -58.69 -19.99
N THR A 34 -67.56 -59.63 -19.05
CA THR A 34 -66.59 -59.52 -17.90
C THR A 34 -65.17 -59.55 -18.39
N ILE A 35 -64.83 -60.39 -19.33
CA ILE A 35 -63.47 -60.46 -19.93
C ILE A 35 -63.15 -59.17 -20.66
N LEU A 36 -64.09 -58.59 -21.43
CA LEU A 36 -63.89 -57.40 -22.22
C LEU A 36 -63.72 -56.14 -21.36
N VAL A 37 -64.48 -56.01 -20.28
CA VAL A 37 -64.35 -54.92 -19.29
C VAL A 37 -63.01 -55.03 -18.55
N ALA A 38 -62.67 -56.22 -18.10
CA ALA A 38 -61.40 -56.46 -17.39
C ALA A 38 -60.18 -56.12 -18.29
N ALA A 39 -60.23 -56.53 -19.57
CA ALA A 39 -59.18 -56.22 -20.54
C ALA A 39 -59.09 -54.70 -20.81
N ALA A 40 -60.22 -54.00 -20.94
CA ALA A 40 -60.25 -52.56 -21.18
C ALA A 40 -59.70 -51.76 -19.98
N VAL A 41 -60.06 -52.19 -18.74
CA VAL A 41 -59.55 -51.55 -17.50
C VAL A 41 -58.08 -51.85 -17.31
N SER A 42 -57.62 -53.05 -17.63
CA SER A 42 -56.19 -53.41 -17.59
C SER A 42 -55.36 -52.63 -18.58
N LEU A 43 -55.83 -52.49 -19.83
CA LEU A 43 -55.17 -51.66 -20.86
C LEU A 43 -55.12 -50.18 -20.44
N PHE A 44 -56.17 -49.65 -19.86
CA PHE A 44 -56.22 -48.31 -19.32
C PHE A 44 -55.22 -48.11 -18.17
N ALA A 45 -55.14 -49.06 -17.25
CA ALA A 45 -54.18 -49.01 -16.15
C ALA A 45 -52.73 -49.06 -16.63
N ILE A 46 -52.43 -49.92 -17.62
CA ILE A 46 -51.09 -49.96 -18.24
C ILE A 46 -50.77 -48.67 -18.96
N TRP A 47 -51.69 -48.14 -19.75
CA TRP A 47 -51.51 -46.87 -20.43
C TRP A 47 -51.27 -45.72 -19.42
N PHE A 48 -52.01 -45.67 -18.34
CA PHE A 48 -51.86 -44.66 -17.30
C PHE A 48 -50.50 -44.75 -16.63
N LEU A 49 -50.03 -45.96 -16.28
CA LEU A 49 -48.70 -46.19 -15.71
C LEU A 49 -47.59 -45.77 -16.69
N CYS A 50 -47.71 -46.19 -17.95
CA CYS A 50 -46.73 -45.79 -18.98
C CYS A 50 -46.67 -44.27 -19.19
N SER A 51 -47.83 -43.61 -19.14
CA SER A 51 -47.92 -42.15 -19.25
C SER A 51 -47.26 -41.43 -18.06
N SER A 52 -47.43 -41.98 -16.85
CA SER A 52 -46.81 -41.44 -15.64
C SER A 52 -45.31 -41.62 -15.65
N PHE A 53 -44.81 -42.77 -16.01
CA PHE A 53 -43.37 -43.03 -16.20
C PHE A 53 -42.74 -42.17 -17.29
N ARG A 54 -43.47 -41.91 -18.38
CA ARG A 54 -43.02 -41.02 -19.45
C ARG A 54 -42.79 -39.62 -18.93
N LYS A 55 -43.71 -39.09 -18.11
CA LYS A 55 -43.57 -37.76 -17.48
C LYS A 55 -42.35 -37.68 -16.59
N ILE A 56 -42.09 -38.69 -15.74
CA ILE A 56 -40.91 -38.77 -14.88
C ILE A 56 -39.64 -38.72 -15.71
N LYS A 57 -39.56 -39.61 -16.72
CA LYS A 57 -38.42 -39.68 -17.65
C LYS A 57 -38.15 -38.34 -18.35
N ASP A 58 -39.19 -37.71 -18.88
CA ASP A 58 -39.02 -36.46 -19.62
C ASP A 58 -38.61 -35.31 -18.73
N SER A 59 -39.12 -35.23 -17.47
CA SER A 59 -38.67 -34.27 -16.47
C SER A 59 -37.20 -34.48 -16.11
N TRP A 60 -36.78 -35.70 -15.85
CA TRP A 60 -35.39 -36.02 -15.48
C TRP A 60 -34.40 -35.77 -16.63
N ILE A 61 -34.77 -36.11 -17.86
CA ILE A 61 -33.97 -35.82 -19.05
C ILE A 61 -33.83 -34.29 -19.24
N HIS A 62 -34.89 -33.56 -19.00
CA HIS A 62 -34.83 -32.07 -19.08
C HIS A 62 -33.85 -31.50 -18.07
N THR A 63 -33.99 -31.88 -16.78
CA THR A 63 -33.07 -31.42 -15.73
C THR A 63 -31.63 -31.85 -16.02
N ALA A 64 -31.39 -33.09 -16.46
CA ALA A 64 -30.04 -33.52 -16.83
C ALA A 64 -29.44 -32.71 -17.98
N ARG A 65 -30.24 -32.31 -18.97
CA ARG A 65 -29.77 -31.48 -20.09
C ARG A 65 -29.42 -30.04 -19.62
N THR A 66 -30.22 -29.45 -18.74
CA THR A 66 -29.93 -28.10 -18.22
C THR A 66 -28.67 -28.11 -17.35
N VAL A 67 -28.42 -29.18 -16.58
CA VAL A 67 -27.17 -29.37 -15.81
C VAL A 67 -25.95 -29.45 -16.74
N VAL A 68 -26.06 -30.22 -17.87
CA VAL A 68 -24.98 -30.28 -18.86
C VAL A 68 -24.72 -28.94 -19.53
N GLN A 69 -25.70 -28.07 -19.62
CA GLN A 69 -25.56 -26.67 -20.11
C GLN A 69 -24.96 -25.70 -19.09
N GLY A 70 -24.71 -26.18 -17.84
CA GLY A 70 -24.06 -25.39 -16.79
C GLY A 70 -25.02 -24.79 -15.76
N ASP A 71 -26.31 -25.08 -15.82
CA ASP A 71 -27.26 -24.69 -14.77
C ASP A 71 -27.38 -25.79 -13.70
N TYR A 72 -26.60 -25.65 -12.64
CA TYR A 72 -26.54 -26.61 -11.51
C TYR A 72 -27.59 -26.33 -10.44
N SER A 73 -28.41 -25.28 -10.59
CA SER A 73 -29.46 -24.93 -9.61
C SER A 73 -30.72 -25.79 -9.72
N GLN A 74 -30.89 -26.50 -10.84
CA GLN A 74 -32.03 -27.36 -11.07
C GLN A 74 -32.02 -28.61 -10.20
N ARG A 75 -33.22 -29.07 -9.82
CA ARG A 75 -33.37 -30.26 -8.97
C ARG A 75 -34.37 -31.23 -9.60
N LEU A 76 -34.13 -32.53 -9.45
CA LEU A 76 -35.10 -33.56 -9.83
C LEU A 76 -36.31 -33.50 -8.88
N GLN A 77 -37.51 -33.60 -9.46
CA GLN A 77 -38.77 -33.60 -8.70
C GLN A 77 -39.02 -34.99 -8.08
N GLU A 78 -39.56 -35.00 -6.87
CA GLU A 78 -40.10 -36.20 -6.21
C GLU A 78 -41.47 -36.52 -6.75
N PHE A 79 -41.73 -37.81 -6.97
CA PHE A 79 -43.01 -38.31 -7.54
C PHE A 79 -43.83 -39.15 -6.56
N GLY A 80 -43.34 -39.35 -5.31
CA GLY A 80 -44.01 -40.10 -4.28
C GLY A 80 -43.82 -41.65 -4.40
N ILE A 81 -42.85 -42.09 -5.18
CA ILE A 81 -42.42 -43.47 -5.29
C ILE A 81 -41.09 -43.63 -4.57
N LYS A 82 -41.04 -44.38 -3.48
CA LYS A 82 -39.91 -44.46 -2.57
C LYS A 82 -38.57 -44.76 -3.26
N GLU A 83 -38.53 -45.65 -4.22
CA GLU A 83 -37.33 -46.05 -4.95
C GLU A 83 -36.91 -44.99 -5.95
N VAL A 84 -37.85 -44.30 -6.62
CA VAL A 84 -37.61 -43.23 -7.56
C VAL A 84 -37.15 -41.97 -6.82
N ASP A 85 -37.82 -41.65 -5.73
CA ASP A 85 -37.49 -40.45 -4.91
C ASP A 85 -36.12 -40.61 -4.24
N ALA A 86 -35.71 -41.83 -3.85
CA ALA A 86 -34.39 -42.10 -3.34
C ALA A 86 -33.30 -41.75 -4.36
N VAL A 87 -33.47 -42.14 -5.65
CA VAL A 87 -32.55 -41.77 -6.75
C VAL A 87 -32.55 -40.25 -6.99
N ALA A 88 -33.72 -39.62 -6.96
CA ALA A 88 -33.83 -38.19 -7.13
C ALA A 88 -33.08 -37.41 -6.01
N ASN A 89 -33.20 -37.89 -4.75
CA ASN A 89 -32.53 -37.28 -3.62
C ASN A 89 -31.00 -37.43 -3.69
N GLU A 90 -30.48 -38.62 -4.03
CA GLU A 90 -29.05 -38.82 -4.21
C GLU A 90 -28.50 -37.96 -5.34
N PHE A 91 -29.25 -37.85 -6.46
CA PHE A 91 -28.85 -36.98 -7.56
C PHE A 91 -28.86 -35.49 -7.17
N ASN A 92 -29.87 -35.05 -6.41
CA ASN A 92 -29.97 -33.69 -5.93
C ASN A 92 -28.82 -33.34 -4.95
N GLN A 93 -28.44 -34.29 -4.05
CA GLN A 93 -27.27 -34.10 -3.18
C GLN A 93 -25.96 -34.01 -3.98
N MET A 94 -25.81 -34.79 -5.04
CA MET A 94 -24.66 -34.67 -5.93
C MET A 94 -24.62 -33.29 -6.61
N LEU A 95 -25.74 -32.78 -7.09
CA LEU A 95 -25.82 -31.45 -7.69
C LEU A 95 -25.49 -30.33 -6.69
N GLU A 96 -25.96 -30.45 -5.46
CA GLU A 96 -25.67 -29.49 -4.39
C GLU A 96 -24.14 -29.43 -4.12
N ARG A 97 -23.49 -30.58 -3.98
CA ARG A 97 -22.03 -30.63 -3.82
C ARG A 97 -21.27 -30.06 -5.02
N LEU A 98 -21.74 -30.33 -6.24
CA LEU A 98 -21.15 -29.77 -7.45
C LEU A 98 -21.28 -28.24 -7.49
N GLU A 99 -22.44 -27.70 -7.14
CA GLU A 99 -22.71 -26.28 -7.07
C GLU A 99 -21.80 -25.59 -6.03
N GLU A 100 -21.65 -26.21 -4.84
CA GLU A 100 -20.73 -25.76 -3.80
C GLU A 100 -19.28 -25.71 -4.29
N VAL A 101 -18.80 -26.80 -4.89
CA VAL A 101 -17.42 -26.88 -5.41
C VAL A 101 -17.16 -25.83 -6.50
N ILE A 102 -18.08 -25.68 -7.45
CA ILE A 102 -17.95 -24.68 -8.52
C ILE A 102 -17.96 -23.26 -7.96
N THR A 103 -18.84 -23.00 -7.00
CA THR A 103 -18.93 -21.70 -6.32
C THR A 103 -17.62 -21.40 -5.56
N HIS A 104 -17.12 -22.37 -4.79
CA HIS A 104 -15.84 -22.25 -4.09
C HIS A 104 -14.67 -21.98 -5.05
N LEU A 105 -14.56 -22.73 -6.12
CA LEU A 105 -13.52 -22.54 -7.13
C LEU A 105 -13.61 -21.16 -7.78
N THR A 106 -14.83 -20.69 -8.03
CA THR A 106 -15.07 -19.37 -8.64
C THR A 106 -14.65 -18.24 -7.68
N ILE A 107 -15.03 -18.35 -6.41
CA ILE A 107 -14.64 -17.39 -5.36
C ILE A 107 -13.12 -17.37 -5.21
N HIS A 108 -12.48 -18.52 -5.03
CA HIS A 108 -11.01 -18.60 -4.90
C HIS A 108 -10.28 -18.04 -6.12
N ARG A 109 -10.79 -18.32 -7.32
CA ARG A 109 -10.22 -17.72 -8.54
C ARG A 109 -10.33 -16.20 -8.56
N GLN A 110 -11.43 -15.65 -8.08
CA GLN A 110 -11.62 -14.20 -7.98
C GLN A 110 -10.71 -13.59 -6.91
N GLU A 111 -10.60 -14.22 -5.73
CA GLU A 111 -9.70 -13.80 -4.66
C GLU A 111 -8.25 -13.76 -5.12
N LEU A 112 -7.76 -14.85 -5.74
CA LEU A 112 -6.42 -14.89 -6.31
C LEU A 112 -6.18 -13.80 -7.35
N ARG A 113 -7.18 -13.53 -8.20
CA ARG A 113 -7.09 -12.47 -9.20
C ARG A 113 -7.01 -11.08 -8.57
N LEU A 114 -7.79 -10.83 -7.51
CA LEU A 114 -7.73 -9.58 -6.76
C LEU A 114 -6.37 -9.42 -6.07
N LEU A 115 -5.85 -10.45 -5.42
CA LEU A 115 -4.53 -10.43 -4.80
C LEU A 115 -3.42 -10.14 -5.82
N LEU A 116 -3.43 -10.81 -6.96
CA LEU A 116 -2.42 -10.58 -8.02
C LEU A 116 -2.53 -9.19 -8.66
N ASN A 117 -3.72 -8.59 -8.70
CA ASN A 117 -3.90 -7.22 -9.19
C ASN A 117 -3.58 -6.14 -8.15
N SER A 118 -3.60 -6.49 -6.85
CA SER A 118 -3.20 -5.55 -5.78
C SER A 118 -1.68 -5.42 -5.63
N ILE A 119 -0.91 -6.33 -6.23
CA ILE A 119 0.54 -6.25 -6.27
C ILE A 119 0.93 -5.21 -7.32
N GLU A 120 1.78 -4.26 -6.94
CA GLU A 120 2.28 -3.21 -7.84
C GLU A 120 3.27 -3.72 -8.89
N ASP A 121 3.85 -4.89 -8.66
CA ASP A 121 4.75 -5.54 -9.60
C ASP A 121 4.02 -6.01 -10.85
N VAL A 122 4.72 -5.96 -11.97
CA VAL A 122 4.22 -6.43 -13.28
C VAL A 122 4.40 -7.94 -13.37
N LEU A 123 3.29 -8.68 -13.44
CA LEU A 123 3.30 -10.15 -13.52
C LEU A 123 2.64 -10.64 -14.82
N TRP A 124 3.27 -11.61 -15.46
CA TRP A 124 2.65 -12.34 -16.55
C TRP A 124 3.14 -13.79 -16.65
N ALA A 125 2.34 -14.63 -17.26
CA ALA A 125 2.67 -16.02 -17.52
C ALA A 125 2.64 -16.31 -19.02
N GLN A 126 3.61 -17.09 -19.49
CA GLN A 126 3.71 -17.55 -20.88
C GLN A 126 3.72 -19.07 -20.94
N ASP A 127 3.25 -19.62 -22.08
CA ASP A 127 3.48 -21.01 -22.43
C ASP A 127 4.89 -21.22 -23.03
N ASP A 128 5.20 -22.47 -23.41
CA ASP A 128 6.48 -22.83 -24.02
C ASP A 128 6.68 -22.20 -25.40
N GLU A 129 5.58 -21.81 -26.06
CA GLU A 129 5.60 -21.14 -27.37
C GLU A 129 5.79 -19.62 -27.24
N GLY A 130 5.73 -19.05 -26.02
CA GLY A 130 5.87 -17.63 -25.77
C GLY A 130 4.55 -16.85 -25.86
N ARG A 131 3.39 -17.53 -25.85
CA ARG A 131 2.09 -16.86 -25.81
C ARG A 131 1.76 -16.46 -24.40
N ILE A 132 1.30 -15.22 -24.19
CA ILE A 132 0.89 -14.72 -22.89
C ILE A 132 -0.46 -15.32 -22.52
N ILE A 133 -0.44 -16.22 -21.52
CA ILE A 133 -1.64 -16.93 -21.06
C ILE A 133 -2.43 -16.06 -20.07
N TRP A 134 -1.72 -15.32 -19.26
CA TRP A 134 -2.26 -14.49 -18.20
C TRP A 134 -1.32 -13.33 -17.88
N ALA A 135 -1.89 -12.18 -17.46
CA ALA A 135 -1.16 -11.04 -16.94
C ALA A 135 -2.03 -10.27 -15.95
N ASN A 136 -1.40 -9.60 -14.99
CA ASN A 136 -2.09 -8.74 -14.02
C ASN A 136 -2.38 -7.33 -14.59
N GLU A 137 -3.08 -6.52 -13.80
CA GLU A 137 -3.44 -5.15 -14.21
C GLU A 137 -2.22 -4.23 -14.43
N PRO A 138 -1.15 -4.24 -13.59
CA PRO A 138 0.07 -3.49 -13.86
C PRO A 138 0.71 -3.83 -15.22
N PHE A 139 0.69 -5.10 -15.64
CA PHE A 139 1.17 -5.48 -16.97
C PHE A 139 0.34 -4.81 -18.08
N GLN A 140 -0.98 -4.78 -17.92
CA GLN A 140 -1.87 -4.14 -18.91
C GLN A 140 -1.65 -2.63 -18.99
N LYS A 141 -1.35 -1.99 -17.87
CA LYS A 141 -1.00 -0.55 -17.81
C LYS A 141 0.33 -0.27 -18.51
N LEU A 142 1.34 -1.12 -18.29
CA LEU A 142 2.66 -0.97 -18.91
C LEU A 142 2.64 -1.31 -20.41
N PHE A 143 1.81 -2.27 -20.81
CA PHE A 143 1.66 -2.74 -22.19
C PHE A 143 0.19 -2.66 -22.64
N PRO A 144 -0.33 -1.47 -23.00
CA PRO A 144 -1.75 -1.27 -23.34
C PRO A 144 -2.24 -2.05 -24.57
N ALA A 145 -1.32 -2.52 -25.42
CA ALA A 145 -1.65 -3.34 -26.58
C ALA A 145 -2.08 -4.78 -26.22
N TYR A 146 -1.91 -5.20 -24.96
CA TYR A 146 -2.27 -6.54 -24.51
C TYR A 146 -3.78 -6.73 -24.43
N ASN A 147 -4.26 -7.77 -25.13
CA ASN A 147 -5.65 -8.23 -25.05
C ASN A 147 -5.70 -9.69 -24.58
N PRO A 148 -6.21 -9.96 -23.35
CA PRO A 148 -6.22 -11.33 -22.79
C PRO A 148 -7.01 -12.34 -23.62
N ALA A 149 -8.01 -11.91 -24.41
CA ALA A 149 -8.82 -12.79 -25.23
C ALA A 149 -8.05 -13.40 -26.41
N GLN A 150 -7.02 -12.73 -26.91
CA GLN A 150 -6.26 -13.14 -28.10
C GLN A 150 -5.07 -14.04 -27.79
N LYS A 151 -4.63 -14.11 -26.51
CA LYS A 151 -3.40 -14.82 -26.09
C LYS A 151 -2.22 -14.51 -27.02
N PRO A 152 -1.84 -13.23 -27.18
CA PRO A 152 -0.83 -12.82 -28.13
C PRO A 152 0.55 -13.38 -27.75
N HIS A 153 1.43 -13.51 -28.75
CA HIS A 153 2.83 -13.81 -28.50
C HIS A 153 3.52 -12.58 -27.84
N TYR A 154 4.45 -12.81 -26.91
CA TYR A 154 5.08 -11.71 -26.18
C TYR A 154 5.75 -10.67 -27.09
N GLN A 155 6.33 -11.07 -28.23
CA GLN A 155 6.94 -10.17 -29.21
C GLN A 155 5.96 -9.20 -29.87
N GLU A 156 4.67 -9.53 -29.91
CA GLU A 156 3.64 -8.64 -30.46
C GLU A 156 3.32 -7.48 -29.50
N ILE A 157 3.47 -7.72 -28.20
CA ILE A 157 3.08 -6.81 -27.12
C ILE A 157 4.28 -6.06 -26.55
N ILE A 158 5.35 -6.79 -26.23
CA ILE A 158 6.57 -6.26 -25.64
C ILE A 158 7.48 -5.77 -26.76
N ARG A 159 7.70 -4.45 -26.85
CA ARG A 159 8.55 -3.84 -27.89
C ARG A 159 9.84 -3.25 -27.31
N HIS A 160 10.10 -3.48 -26.02
CA HIS A 160 11.30 -2.97 -25.35
C HIS A 160 12.51 -3.85 -25.70
N PRO A 161 13.61 -3.30 -26.31
CA PRO A 161 14.71 -4.11 -26.85
C PRO A 161 15.42 -4.96 -25.78
N GLU A 162 15.73 -4.40 -24.62
CA GLU A 162 16.42 -5.11 -23.55
C GLU A 162 15.56 -6.27 -23.01
N LEU A 163 14.28 -6.02 -22.79
CA LEU A 163 13.34 -7.04 -22.31
C LEU A 163 13.17 -8.16 -23.35
N LEU A 164 13.07 -7.82 -24.63
CA LEU A 164 13.02 -8.82 -25.72
C LEU A 164 14.29 -9.64 -25.78
N ALA A 165 15.47 -8.99 -25.75
CA ALA A 165 16.75 -9.67 -25.74
C ALA A 165 16.88 -10.65 -24.54
N TYR A 166 16.41 -10.25 -23.39
CA TYR A 166 16.39 -11.14 -22.22
C TYR A 166 15.47 -12.35 -22.44
N LEU A 167 14.23 -12.11 -22.90
CA LEU A 167 13.27 -13.18 -23.14
C LEU A 167 13.71 -14.18 -24.23
N GLU A 168 14.46 -13.71 -25.24
CA GLU A 168 15.05 -14.53 -26.30
C GLU A 168 16.29 -15.32 -25.83
N ASN A 169 17.23 -14.66 -25.16
CA ASN A 169 18.49 -15.28 -24.68
C ASN A 169 18.24 -16.34 -23.59
N ARG A 170 17.10 -16.29 -22.92
CA ARG A 170 16.70 -17.25 -21.91
C ARG A 170 16.59 -18.68 -22.46
N LYS A 171 16.20 -18.85 -23.71
CA LYS A 171 16.14 -20.17 -24.36
C LYS A 171 17.52 -20.85 -24.46
N THR A 172 18.59 -20.05 -24.42
CA THR A 172 19.99 -20.50 -24.55
C THR A 172 20.77 -20.54 -23.26
N SER A 173 20.37 -19.79 -22.23
CA SER A 173 21.10 -19.69 -20.95
C SER A 173 20.13 -19.54 -19.76
N PRO A 174 19.66 -20.66 -19.18
CA PRO A 174 18.66 -20.64 -18.09
C PRO A 174 19.17 -20.10 -16.75
N ASP A 175 20.49 -19.88 -16.57
CA ASP A 175 21.11 -19.49 -15.29
C ASP A 175 21.04 -17.99 -14.95
N LYS A 176 20.69 -17.10 -15.88
CA LYS A 176 20.50 -15.67 -15.59
C LYS A 176 19.08 -15.45 -15.05
N LYS A 177 18.94 -15.50 -13.73
CA LYS A 177 17.65 -15.37 -13.05
C LYS A 177 17.21 -13.93 -12.77
N ILE A 178 18.14 -12.97 -12.75
CA ILE A 178 17.86 -11.58 -12.35
C ILE A 178 18.59 -10.65 -13.31
N GLU A 179 17.88 -9.72 -13.90
CA GLU A 179 18.43 -8.67 -14.75
C GLU A 179 17.71 -7.35 -14.47
N GLU A 180 18.47 -6.27 -14.46
CA GLU A 180 17.94 -4.93 -14.25
C GLU A 180 17.65 -4.29 -15.61
N ILE A 181 16.42 -3.76 -15.77
CA ILE A 181 15.92 -3.21 -17.02
C ILE A 181 15.24 -1.87 -16.75
N THR A 182 15.47 -0.88 -17.62
CA THR A 182 14.80 0.42 -17.53
C THR A 182 13.71 0.52 -18.58
N ILE A 183 12.44 0.64 -18.18
CA ILE A 183 11.29 0.77 -19.07
C ILE A 183 10.57 2.09 -18.76
N GLN A 184 10.37 2.97 -19.76
CA GLN A 184 9.66 4.26 -19.60
C GLN A 184 10.18 5.11 -18.44
N ASN A 185 11.49 5.20 -18.24
CA ASN A 185 12.18 5.89 -17.14
C ASN A 185 11.98 5.26 -15.74
N HIS A 186 11.38 4.09 -15.64
CA HIS A 186 11.28 3.33 -14.41
C HIS A 186 12.25 2.14 -14.44
N SER A 187 12.89 1.90 -13.31
CA SER A 187 13.85 0.78 -13.16
C SER A 187 13.14 -0.44 -12.59
N TYR A 188 13.36 -1.57 -13.24
CA TYR A 188 12.75 -2.84 -12.84
C TYR A 188 13.82 -3.91 -12.67
N ILE A 189 13.60 -4.81 -11.74
CA ILE A 189 14.30 -6.10 -11.68
C ILE A 189 13.40 -7.14 -12.31
N LEU A 190 13.90 -7.80 -13.36
CA LEU A 190 13.22 -8.92 -13.99
C LEU A 190 13.68 -10.22 -13.32
N SER A 191 12.73 -10.96 -12.81
CA SER A 191 12.89 -12.33 -12.33
C SER A 191 11.92 -13.26 -13.03
N TYR A 192 12.26 -14.55 -13.14
CA TYR A 192 11.37 -15.54 -13.68
C TYR A 192 11.38 -16.83 -12.88
N SER A 193 10.30 -17.58 -12.95
CA SER A 193 10.14 -18.91 -12.39
C SER A 193 9.55 -19.85 -13.43
N LEU A 194 10.13 -21.03 -13.55
CA LEU A 194 9.65 -22.10 -14.42
C LEU A 194 8.79 -23.07 -13.61
N ASN A 195 7.53 -23.22 -13.99
CA ASN A 195 6.71 -24.31 -13.49
C ASN A 195 6.76 -25.48 -14.49
N GLN A 196 7.59 -26.48 -14.17
CA GLN A 196 7.81 -27.66 -15.03
C GLN A 196 6.56 -28.52 -15.20
N GLU A 197 5.72 -28.65 -14.15
CA GLU A 197 4.49 -29.45 -14.21
C GLU A 197 3.44 -28.82 -15.12
N ALA A 198 3.29 -27.49 -15.06
CA ALA A 198 2.30 -26.77 -15.87
C ALA A 198 2.86 -26.33 -17.23
N LYS A 199 4.12 -26.55 -17.55
CA LYS A 199 4.82 -26.01 -18.73
C LYS A 199 4.57 -24.51 -18.90
N ARG A 200 4.75 -23.74 -17.84
CA ARG A 200 4.48 -22.30 -17.81
C ARG A 200 5.67 -21.53 -17.24
N ASN A 201 5.96 -20.43 -17.86
CA ASN A 201 6.97 -19.50 -17.40
C ASN A 201 6.29 -18.28 -16.78
N ILE A 202 6.58 -17.99 -15.53
CA ILE A 202 6.08 -16.81 -14.82
C ILE A 202 7.18 -15.79 -14.76
N PHE A 203 6.88 -14.57 -15.14
CA PHE A 203 7.78 -13.42 -15.13
C PHE A 203 7.27 -12.37 -14.18
N ILE A 204 8.19 -11.72 -13.50
CA ILE A 204 7.95 -10.65 -12.54
C ILE A 204 8.90 -9.51 -12.85
N LEU A 205 8.35 -8.31 -13.12
CA LEU A 205 9.09 -7.06 -13.13
C LEU A 205 8.77 -6.32 -11.84
N ASN A 206 9.74 -6.27 -10.95
CA ASN A 206 9.63 -5.57 -9.68
C ASN A 206 10.16 -4.14 -9.85
N ASN A 207 9.35 -3.13 -9.55
CA ASN A 207 9.76 -1.73 -9.61
C ASN A 207 10.72 -1.42 -8.45
N ILE A 208 11.92 -0.95 -8.79
CA ILE A 208 12.97 -0.63 -7.82
C ILE A 208 13.26 0.86 -7.71
N ASP A 209 12.43 1.73 -8.26
CA ASP A 209 12.66 3.19 -8.24
C ASP A 209 12.80 3.72 -6.81
N ALA A 210 11.93 3.31 -5.88
CA ALA A 210 11.99 3.73 -4.49
C ALA A 210 13.30 3.27 -3.81
N ILE A 211 13.76 2.06 -4.11
CA ILE A 211 15.03 1.53 -3.60
C ILE A 211 16.18 2.34 -4.17
N ARG A 212 16.20 2.58 -5.48
CA ARG A 212 17.23 3.39 -6.15
C ARG A 212 17.26 4.83 -5.65
N GLN A 213 16.10 5.46 -5.46
CA GLN A 213 16.03 6.80 -4.88
C GLN A 213 16.66 6.82 -3.48
N THR A 214 16.35 5.83 -2.65
CA THR A 214 16.93 5.71 -1.30
C THR A 214 18.44 5.51 -1.35
N GLU A 215 18.93 4.64 -2.23
CA GLU A 215 20.37 4.42 -2.42
C GLU A 215 21.08 5.66 -2.96
N GLN A 216 20.48 6.37 -3.91
CA GLN A 216 21.02 7.61 -4.44
C GLN A 216 21.08 8.70 -3.38
N MET A 217 19.99 8.90 -2.61
CA MET A 217 19.99 9.83 -1.48
C MET A 217 21.10 9.50 -0.47
N LYS A 218 21.34 8.21 -0.19
CA LYS A 218 22.43 7.78 0.70
C LYS A 218 23.81 8.08 0.12
N LYS A 219 24.02 7.86 -1.18
CA LYS A 219 25.28 8.20 -1.87
C LYS A 219 25.52 9.71 -1.84
N ASP A 220 24.52 10.51 -2.20
CA ASP A 220 24.60 11.97 -2.20
C ASP A 220 24.88 12.51 -0.81
N PHE A 221 24.28 11.92 0.22
CA PHE A 221 24.52 12.25 1.62
C PHE A 221 26.01 12.03 1.99
N ILE A 222 26.60 10.87 1.64
CA ILE A 222 28.01 10.57 1.94
C ILE A 222 28.96 11.53 1.19
N VAL A 223 28.67 11.82 -0.08
CA VAL A 223 29.47 12.74 -0.88
C VAL A 223 29.43 14.15 -0.32
N ASN A 224 28.24 14.65 0.02
CA ASN A 224 28.05 15.98 0.59
C ASN A 224 28.71 16.10 1.97
N LEU A 225 28.56 15.07 2.82
CA LEU A 225 29.24 15.00 4.11
C LEU A 225 30.77 15.10 3.97
N ALA A 226 31.35 14.33 3.05
CA ALA A 226 32.78 14.37 2.80
C ALA A 226 33.25 15.76 2.35
N HIS A 227 32.47 16.45 1.54
CA HIS A 227 32.78 17.83 1.12
C HIS A 227 32.66 18.83 2.26
N GLU A 228 31.60 18.77 3.09
CA GLU A 228 31.39 19.68 4.21
C GLU A 228 32.42 19.45 5.35
N LEU A 229 32.96 18.24 5.52
CA LEU A 229 34.05 17.97 6.44
C LEU A 229 35.41 18.43 5.89
N ARG A 230 35.69 18.23 4.60
CA ARG A 230 36.98 18.57 3.98
C ARG A 230 37.26 20.06 4.04
N THR A 231 36.30 20.90 3.78
CA THR A 231 36.47 22.35 3.72
C THR A 231 37.02 22.96 5.03
N PRO A 232 36.40 22.75 6.22
CA PRO A 232 36.95 23.24 7.47
C PRO A 232 38.28 22.61 7.83
N MET A 233 38.50 21.30 7.56
CA MET A 233 39.75 20.64 7.82
C MET A 233 40.88 21.24 7.02
N THR A 234 40.69 21.49 5.73
CA THR A 234 41.69 22.14 4.87
C THR A 234 42.06 23.56 5.36
N ALA A 235 41.01 24.31 5.80
CA ALA A 235 41.25 25.63 6.38
C ALA A 235 42.06 25.57 7.69
N ILE A 236 41.67 24.66 8.62
CA ILE A 236 42.42 24.47 9.88
C ILE A 236 43.87 24.11 9.57
N GLN A 237 44.12 23.15 8.67
CA GLN A 237 45.45 22.72 8.29
C GLN A 237 46.26 23.88 7.66
N GLY A 238 45.70 24.58 6.69
CA GLY A 238 46.38 25.68 5.99
C GLY A 238 46.76 26.84 6.91
N PHE A 239 45.87 27.23 7.85
CA PHE A 239 46.18 28.29 8.81
C PHE A 239 47.22 27.81 9.88
N ALA A 240 47.15 26.55 10.29
CA ALA A 240 48.16 25.97 11.17
C ALA A 240 49.55 25.93 10.50
N GLU A 241 49.63 25.54 9.22
CA GLU A 241 50.88 25.56 8.43
C GLU A 241 51.42 26.97 8.27
N ALA A 242 50.55 27.94 8.00
CA ALA A 242 50.91 29.37 7.90
C ALA A 242 51.53 29.92 9.21
N MET A 243 50.97 29.50 10.36
CA MET A 243 51.52 29.88 11.67
C MET A 243 52.89 29.28 11.93
N LEU A 244 53.12 28.04 11.48
CA LEU A 244 54.45 27.40 11.62
C LEU A 244 55.52 28.06 10.75
N THR A 245 55.12 28.60 9.59
CA THR A 245 56.04 29.23 8.62
C THR A 245 56.41 30.66 9.02
N SER A 246 55.58 31.34 9.80
CA SER A 246 55.78 32.75 10.21
C SER A 246 55.51 32.93 11.74
N PRO A 247 56.36 32.37 12.60
CA PRO A 247 56.12 32.34 14.05
C PRO A 247 56.24 33.71 14.73
N GLU A 248 56.88 34.71 14.12
CA GLU A 248 57.10 36.04 14.69
C GLU A 248 55.90 37.01 14.45
N GLN A 249 54.88 36.61 13.71
CA GLN A 249 53.71 37.43 13.46
C GLN A 249 52.61 37.20 14.54
N ASP A 250 51.76 38.22 14.75
CA ASP A 250 50.58 38.08 15.59
C ASP A 250 49.60 37.04 14.93
N ASN A 251 49.66 35.83 15.42
CA ASN A 251 48.91 34.69 14.92
C ASN A 251 47.46 34.66 15.50
N THR A 252 47.06 35.64 16.30
CA THR A 252 45.73 35.69 16.93
C THR A 252 44.60 35.58 15.93
N ARG A 253 44.72 36.16 14.73
CA ARG A 253 43.76 36.06 13.66
C ARG A 253 43.61 34.62 13.12
N TYR A 254 44.76 33.94 12.92
CA TYR A 254 44.77 32.55 12.44
C TYR A 254 44.20 31.57 13.47
N LEU A 255 44.52 31.76 14.75
CA LEU A 255 43.92 31.00 15.85
C LEU A 255 42.42 31.15 15.91
N LYS A 256 41.88 32.38 15.76
CA LYS A 256 40.44 32.62 15.70
C LYS A 256 39.77 31.87 14.52
N ILE A 257 40.42 31.85 13.34
CA ILE A 257 39.89 31.15 12.16
C ILE A 257 39.87 29.65 12.44
N ILE A 258 40.97 29.09 12.98
CA ILE A 258 41.08 27.67 13.33
C ILE A 258 39.98 27.30 14.35
N LEU A 259 39.79 28.12 15.39
CA LEU A 259 38.78 27.89 16.43
C LEU A 259 37.37 27.87 15.83
N ASN A 260 37.04 28.85 14.97
CA ASN A 260 35.73 28.92 14.30
C ASN A 260 35.47 27.69 13.41
N HIS A 261 36.47 27.25 12.63
CA HIS A 261 36.33 26.04 11.81
C HIS A 261 36.22 24.76 12.63
N SER A 262 36.93 24.67 13.77
CA SER A 262 36.81 23.56 14.71
C SER A 262 35.43 23.49 15.36
N GLN A 263 34.91 24.65 15.79
CA GLN A 263 33.54 24.73 16.32
C GLN A 263 32.49 24.33 15.28
N ARG A 264 32.62 24.83 14.05
CA ARG A 264 31.74 24.43 12.94
C ARG A 264 31.77 22.94 12.70
N LEU A 265 32.96 22.31 12.77
CA LEU A 265 33.12 20.87 12.58
C LEU A 265 32.43 20.07 13.70
N ASN A 266 32.55 20.53 14.96
CA ASN A 266 31.87 19.93 16.10
C ASN A 266 30.33 20.02 15.96
N HIS A 267 29.79 21.17 15.53
CA HIS A 267 28.36 21.32 15.26
C HIS A 267 27.89 20.37 14.17
N LEU A 268 28.66 20.23 13.07
CA LEU A 268 28.32 19.34 11.97
C LEU A 268 28.29 17.88 12.40
N ILE A 269 29.27 17.44 13.24
CA ILE A 269 29.30 16.10 13.82
C ILE A 269 28.09 15.89 14.75
N GLY A 270 27.78 16.84 15.60
CA GLY A 270 26.60 16.77 16.50
C GLY A 270 25.29 16.66 15.74
N ASP A 271 25.08 17.47 14.68
CA ASP A 271 23.91 17.39 13.81
C ASP A 271 23.82 16.03 13.12
N LEU A 272 24.96 15.47 12.70
CA LEU A 272 25.04 14.15 12.07
C LEU A 272 24.65 13.03 13.04
N GLU A 273 25.21 13.04 14.26
CA GLU A 273 24.88 12.07 15.31
C GLU A 273 23.39 12.08 15.64
N GLN A 274 22.83 13.28 15.76
CA GLN A 274 21.39 13.44 15.99
C GLN A 274 20.54 12.88 14.85
N LEU A 275 20.92 13.14 13.59
CA LEU A 275 20.22 12.61 12.42
C LEU A 275 20.26 11.08 12.39
N ILE A 276 21.44 10.48 12.65
CA ILE A 276 21.59 9.02 12.72
C ILE A 276 20.73 8.42 13.84
N GLN A 277 20.71 9.03 15.01
CA GLN A 277 19.86 8.59 16.12
C GLN A 277 18.38 8.65 15.76
N LEU A 278 17.92 9.74 15.13
CA LEU A 278 16.54 9.88 14.69
C LEU A 278 16.14 8.84 13.64
N GLU A 279 17.05 8.45 12.76
CA GLU A 279 16.80 7.42 11.74
C GLU A 279 16.80 5.99 12.32
N SER A 280 17.58 5.75 13.37
CA SER A 280 17.72 4.43 13.97
C SER A 280 16.69 4.13 15.05
N THR A 281 16.18 5.16 15.74
CA THR A 281 15.32 5.03 16.93
C THR A 281 13.97 5.70 16.63
N ALA A 282 12.98 4.92 16.24
CA ALA A 282 11.63 5.44 15.94
C ALA A 282 10.76 5.73 17.18
N GLN A 283 11.29 5.57 18.40
CA GLN A 283 10.52 5.75 19.63
C GLN A 283 10.73 7.15 20.20
N LEU A 284 9.59 7.86 20.41
CA LEU A 284 9.54 9.14 21.11
C LEU A 284 9.23 8.91 22.60
N GLU A 285 9.89 9.64 23.47
CA GLU A 285 9.57 9.69 24.89
C GLU A 285 8.48 10.73 25.14
N LEU A 286 7.23 10.34 24.88
CA LEU A 286 6.10 11.27 25.00
C LEU A 286 5.81 11.64 26.46
N GLN A 287 5.73 12.93 26.72
CA GLN A 287 5.41 13.54 28.01
C GLN A 287 4.34 14.62 27.85
N ASP A 288 3.53 14.83 28.88
CA ASP A 288 2.56 15.91 28.91
C ASP A 288 3.23 17.17 29.49
N ILE A 289 3.59 18.11 28.63
CA ILE A 289 4.33 19.31 28.97
C ILE A 289 3.42 20.56 29.11
N ASN A 290 3.81 21.50 29.96
CA ASN A 290 3.24 22.85 30.01
C ASN A 290 3.92 23.72 28.93
N LEU A 291 3.14 24.24 27.98
CA LEU A 291 3.70 25.03 26.88
C LEU A 291 4.33 26.33 27.28
N SER A 292 3.79 27.05 28.31
CA SER A 292 4.39 28.28 28.76
C SER A 292 5.79 28.03 29.30
N THR A 293 5.93 27.11 30.27
CA THR A 293 7.24 26.75 30.83
C THR A 293 8.22 26.25 29.78
N PHE A 294 7.73 25.48 28.79
CA PHE A 294 8.52 24.95 27.69
C PHE A 294 9.13 26.07 26.84
N PHE A 295 8.33 27.06 26.44
CA PHE A 295 8.82 28.19 25.65
C PHE A 295 9.63 29.20 26.46
N ASP A 296 9.37 29.35 27.78
CA ASP A 296 10.21 30.15 28.66
C ASP A 296 11.63 29.59 28.72
N ASN A 297 11.79 28.26 28.78
CA ASN A 297 13.11 27.60 28.74
C ASN A 297 13.82 27.83 27.38
N ILE A 298 13.11 27.70 26.26
CA ILE A 298 13.66 27.96 24.93
C ILE A 298 14.14 29.42 24.84
N LYS A 299 13.34 30.37 25.32
CA LYS A 299 13.71 31.78 25.35
C LYS A 299 14.99 32.00 26.13
N LEU A 300 15.12 31.38 27.31
CA LEU A 300 16.30 31.48 28.15
C LEU A 300 17.57 30.96 27.45
N ILE A 301 17.45 29.83 26.73
CA ILE A 301 18.56 29.25 25.98
C ILE A 301 19.02 30.17 24.83
N LEU A 302 18.10 30.82 24.15
CA LEU A 302 18.37 31.66 22.99
C LEU A 302 18.66 33.14 23.33
N GLU A 303 18.42 33.54 24.54
CA GLU A 303 18.56 34.94 24.98
C GLU A 303 19.94 35.57 24.69
N PRO A 304 21.09 34.86 24.87
CA PRO A 304 22.41 35.43 24.56
C PRO A 304 22.55 35.77 23.06
N GLU A 305 22.08 34.88 22.16
CA GLU A 305 22.17 35.09 20.73
C GLU A 305 21.22 36.19 20.23
N ILE A 306 20.04 36.33 20.88
CA ILE A 306 19.06 37.38 20.59
C ILE A 306 19.60 38.75 21.00
N GLN A 307 20.20 38.85 22.18
CA GLN A 307 20.79 40.07 22.68
C GLN A 307 22.01 40.51 21.87
N GLU A 308 22.89 39.58 21.48
CA GLU A 308 24.05 39.85 20.62
C GLU A 308 23.64 40.50 19.29
N LYS A 309 22.49 40.08 18.75
CA LYS A 309 21.97 40.56 17.45
C LYS A 309 21.01 41.76 17.56
N GLU A 310 20.67 42.17 18.78
CA GLU A 310 19.69 43.23 19.03
C GLU A 310 18.31 42.96 18.38
N LEU A 311 17.91 41.68 18.30
CA LEU A 311 16.62 41.25 17.74
C LEU A 311 15.57 41.13 18.85
N ASN A 312 14.29 41.16 18.48
CA ASN A 312 13.15 40.90 19.38
C ASN A 312 12.58 39.50 19.15
N LEU A 313 12.37 38.74 20.22
CA LEU A 313 11.67 37.43 20.16
C LEU A 313 10.31 37.57 20.88
N GLU A 314 9.24 37.43 20.13
CA GLU A 314 7.85 37.47 20.61
C GLU A 314 7.27 36.06 20.64
N ILE A 315 6.66 35.68 21.78
CA ILE A 315 6.02 34.36 21.96
C ILE A 315 4.56 34.56 22.34
N GLU A 316 3.65 34.20 21.48
CA GLU A 316 2.20 34.30 21.66
C GLU A 316 1.58 32.88 21.67
N LEU A 317 1.23 32.41 22.86
CA LEU A 317 0.63 31.09 23.04
C LEU A 317 -0.88 31.18 23.20
N ASP A 318 -1.60 30.31 22.50
CA ASP A 318 -3.06 30.18 22.62
C ASP A 318 -3.42 29.64 24.02
N PRO A 319 -4.18 30.39 24.85
CA PRO A 319 -4.60 29.92 26.17
C PRO A 319 -5.45 28.63 26.13
N ALA A 320 -6.02 28.28 24.98
CA ALA A 320 -6.77 27.05 24.81
C ALA A 320 -5.88 25.79 24.76
N ILE A 321 -4.54 25.96 24.72
CA ILE A 321 -3.55 24.87 24.65
C ILE A 321 -2.53 25.04 25.79
N PRO A 322 -2.90 24.88 27.03
CA PRO A 322 -1.93 25.02 28.12
C PRO A 322 -0.91 23.88 28.19
N ARG A 323 -1.28 22.71 27.61
CA ARG A 323 -0.49 21.49 27.67
C ARG A 323 -0.46 20.78 26.32
N LEU A 324 0.64 20.05 26.05
CA LEU A 324 0.84 19.26 24.82
C LEU A 324 1.54 17.95 25.17
N VAL A 325 1.09 16.84 24.58
CA VAL A 325 1.76 15.54 24.67
C VAL A 325 2.75 15.41 23.51
N CYS A 326 4.03 15.46 23.84
CA CYS A 326 5.13 15.36 22.85
C CYS A 326 6.41 14.84 23.56
N ASP A 327 7.43 14.58 22.77
CA ASP A 327 8.80 14.41 23.29
C ASP A 327 9.41 15.81 23.50
N PRO A 328 9.60 16.25 24.77
CA PRO A 328 10.02 17.62 25.06
C PRO A 328 11.42 17.93 24.52
N PHE A 329 12.35 16.97 24.61
CA PHE A 329 13.71 17.17 24.14
C PHE A 329 13.77 17.31 22.61
N ARG A 330 13.05 16.47 21.90
CA ARG A 330 12.98 16.54 20.44
C ARG A 330 12.24 17.79 19.95
N LEU A 331 11.15 18.16 20.62
CA LEU A 331 10.40 19.34 20.24
C LEU A 331 11.17 20.65 20.57
N GLU A 332 11.91 20.71 21.68
CA GLU A 332 12.82 21.82 22.01
C GLU A 332 13.85 22.02 20.89
N GLN A 333 14.45 20.95 20.41
CA GLN A 333 15.39 20.98 19.29
C GLN A 333 14.79 21.55 18.00
N VAL A 334 13.50 21.23 17.71
CA VAL A 334 12.78 21.81 16.57
C VAL A 334 12.75 23.34 16.67
N PHE A 335 12.31 23.88 17.81
CA PHE A 335 12.18 25.32 17.96
C PHE A 335 13.53 26.02 18.03
N ILE A 336 14.53 25.43 18.68
CA ILE A 336 15.90 25.98 18.71
C ILE A 336 16.43 26.06 17.27
N ASN A 337 16.32 25.01 16.47
CA ASN A 337 16.79 25.02 15.08
C ASN A 337 16.07 26.07 14.22
N LEU A 338 14.75 26.22 14.36
CA LEU A 338 13.98 27.21 13.59
C LEU A 338 14.34 28.64 14.02
N VAL A 339 14.40 28.91 15.32
CA VAL A 339 14.75 30.28 15.81
C VAL A 339 16.21 30.60 15.48
N GLN A 340 17.15 29.68 15.60
CA GLN A 340 18.54 29.91 15.18
C GLN A 340 18.65 30.16 13.66
N ASN A 341 17.85 29.51 12.83
CA ASN A 341 17.76 29.85 11.42
C ASN A 341 17.22 31.26 11.23
N SER A 342 16.15 31.64 11.91
CA SER A 342 15.60 32.99 11.88
C SER A 342 16.62 34.04 12.34
N LEU A 343 17.33 33.76 13.44
CA LEU A 343 18.43 34.62 13.92
C LEU A 343 19.54 34.77 12.87
N ARG A 344 19.87 33.70 12.16
CA ARG A 344 20.92 33.70 11.15
C ARG A 344 20.60 34.57 9.93
N TYR A 345 19.34 34.60 9.51
CA TYR A 345 18.91 35.29 8.29
C TYR A 345 18.18 36.62 8.54
N THR A 346 18.02 37.02 9.80
CA THR A 346 17.45 38.31 10.19
C THR A 346 18.58 39.20 10.76
N ASP A 347 18.84 40.32 10.13
CA ASP A 347 19.84 41.26 10.61
C ASP A 347 19.20 42.31 11.52
N LYS A 348 17.94 42.72 11.27
CA LYS A 348 17.13 43.63 12.12
C LYS A 348 15.66 43.23 12.00
N GLY A 349 14.92 43.36 13.11
CA GLY A 349 13.49 43.11 13.11
C GLY A 349 13.05 42.16 14.22
N THR A 350 12.05 41.33 13.94
CA THR A 350 11.38 40.51 14.96
C THR A 350 11.30 39.05 14.49
N ILE A 351 11.49 38.17 15.46
CA ILE A 351 11.20 36.73 15.32
C ILE A 351 9.98 36.46 16.21
N SER A 352 8.98 35.78 15.71
CA SER A 352 7.78 35.46 16.48
C SER A 352 7.46 33.97 16.45
N ILE A 353 6.99 33.44 17.59
CA ILE A 353 6.45 32.11 17.76
C ILE A 353 4.99 32.26 18.17
N LYS A 354 4.06 31.76 17.38
CA LYS A 354 2.63 31.79 17.68
C LYS A 354 2.08 30.37 17.72
N SER A 355 1.18 30.12 18.66
CA SER A 355 0.43 28.86 18.68
C SER A 355 -1.07 29.11 18.52
N ARG A 356 -1.78 28.16 17.88
CA ARG A 356 -3.25 28.15 17.83
C ARG A 356 -3.79 26.73 17.77
N LYS A 357 -5.00 26.58 18.32
CA LYS A 357 -5.74 25.32 18.23
C LYS A 357 -6.61 25.29 17.00
N GLU A 358 -6.56 24.17 16.26
CA GLU A 358 -7.41 23.94 15.09
C GLU A 358 -7.99 22.52 15.16
N GLY A 359 -9.21 22.39 15.71
CA GLY A 359 -9.83 21.09 15.95
C GLY A 359 -9.02 20.22 16.93
N ASN A 360 -8.56 19.06 16.46
CA ASN A 360 -7.70 18.13 17.23
C ASN A 360 -6.20 18.28 16.89
N LYS A 361 -5.80 19.46 16.43
CA LYS A 361 -4.41 19.76 16.05
C LYS A 361 -3.96 21.04 16.76
N VAL A 362 -2.67 21.09 17.05
CA VAL A 362 -1.96 22.26 17.51
C VAL A 362 -1.09 22.76 16.38
N ILE A 363 -1.21 24.03 16.06
CA ILE A 363 -0.41 24.69 15.02
C ILE A 363 0.53 25.66 15.69
N PHE A 364 1.81 25.57 15.33
CA PHE A 364 2.83 26.56 15.69
C PHE A 364 3.31 27.24 14.42
N GLU A 365 3.48 28.55 14.50
CA GLU A 365 4.05 29.37 13.43
C GLU A 365 5.29 30.06 13.98
N VAL A 366 6.44 29.79 13.35
CA VAL A 366 7.71 30.49 13.63
C VAL A 366 7.99 31.40 12.46
N SER A 367 7.95 32.69 12.68
CA SER A 367 8.07 33.73 11.63
C SER A 367 9.23 34.67 11.91
N ASP A 368 9.94 35.07 10.86
CA ASP A 368 10.98 36.08 10.91
C ASP A 368 10.74 37.18 9.86
N THR A 369 11.34 38.34 10.06
CA THR A 369 11.35 39.47 9.12
C THR A 369 12.67 39.56 8.37
N GLY A 370 13.31 38.42 8.12
CA GLY A 370 14.63 38.34 7.50
C GLY A 370 14.62 38.46 5.98
N THR A 371 15.69 37.98 5.36
CA THR A 371 15.92 38.08 3.91
C THR A 371 14.93 37.29 3.06
N GLY A 372 14.18 36.35 3.64
CA GLY A 372 13.29 35.45 2.92
C GLY A 372 14.02 34.44 2.03
N ILE A 373 13.24 33.57 1.41
CA ILE A 373 13.69 32.45 0.57
C ILE A 373 13.03 32.58 -0.81
N ALA A 374 13.82 32.43 -1.88
CA ALA A 374 13.27 32.44 -3.25
C ALA A 374 12.41 31.19 -3.50
N PRO A 375 11.33 31.29 -4.31
CA PRO A 375 10.37 30.19 -4.52
C PRO A 375 11.01 28.88 -5.00
N GLU A 376 12.06 28.97 -5.82
CA GLU A 376 12.80 27.83 -6.38
C GLU A 376 13.53 26.96 -5.34
N HIS A 377 13.70 27.49 -4.12
CA HIS A 377 14.37 26.78 -3.03
C HIS A 377 13.40 26.16 -2.01
N LEU A 378 12.13 26.61 -1.97
CA LEU A 378 11.18 26.25 -0.92
C LEU A 378 10.95 24.74 -0.78
N ASP A 379 10.86 24.02 -1.87
CA ASP A 379 10.66 22.56 -1.88
C ASP A 379 11.87 21.79 -1.37
N ARG A 380 13.07 22.42 -1.46
CA ARG A 380 14.35 21.76 -1.21
C ARG A 380 15.00 22.09 0.11
N ILE A 381 14.53 23.12 0.84
CA ILE A 381 15.17 23.57 2.09
C ILE A 381 15.19 22.51 3.20
N PHE A 382 14.37 21.48 3.10
CA PHE A 382 14.34 20.34 4.01
C PHE A 382 15.23 19.17 3.56
N GLU A 383 15.87 19.27 2.39
CA GLU A 383 16.88 18.29 1.93
C GLU A 383 18.15 18.42 2.79
N ARG A 384 18.83 17.30 3.01
CA ARG A 384 20.08 17.26 3.79
C ARG A 384 21.19 18.00 3.04
N PHE A 385 21.95 18.84 3.79
CA PHE A 385 23.01 19.68 3.25
C PHE A 385 22.58 20.72 2.22
N TYR A 386 21.28 20.92 2.05
CA TYR A 386 20.80 21.92 1.13
C TYR A 386 20.93 23.34 1.72
N VAL A 387 21.48 24.23 0.91
CA VAL A 387 21.67 25.63 1.23
C VAL A 387 21.30 26.48 0.01
N ALA A 388 20.35 27.39 0.18
CA ALA A 388 19.85 28.23 -0.92
C ALA A 388 20.93 29.18 -1.49
N ASP A 389 21.84 29.71 -0.65
CA ASP A 389 22.95 30.58 -1.08
C ASP A 389 24.26 30.16 -0.41
N PRO A 390 25.09 29.36 -1.10
CA PRO A 390 26.39 28.89 -0.58
C PRO A 390 27.37 30.04 -0.25
N SER A 391 27.25 31.21 -0.89
CA SER A 391 28.17 32.32 -0.71
C SER A 391 27.94 33.04 0.64
N ARG A 392 26.68 33.19 1.03
CA ARG A 392 26.28 33.80 2.31
C ARG A 392 26.41 32.85 3.50
N THR A 393 26.24 31.55 3.26
CA THR A 393 26.25 30.53 4.34
C THR A 393 27.65 30.25 4.84
N ARG A 394 28.72 30.39 4.02
CA ARG A 394 30.11 30.22 4.48
C ARG A 394 30.48 31.22 5.57
N SER A 395 29.90 32.42 5.56
CA SER A 395 30.11 33.44 6.59
C SER A 395 29.21 33.28 7.83
N ARG A 396 28.13 32.47 7.73
CA ARG A 396 27.09 32.34 8.76
C ARG A 396 26.95 30.91 9.37
N ASN A 397 27.95 30.05 9.21
CA ASN A 397 28.11 28.72 9.87
C ASN A 397 26.92 27.73 9.74
N GLY A 398 26.16 27.70 8.65
CA GLY A 398 25.08 26.71 8.44
C GLY A 398 25.60 25.33 8.01
N THR A 399 25.07 24.27 8.60
CA THR A 399 25.39 22.86 8.25
C THR A 399 24.50 22.31 7.14
N GLY A 400 23.34 22.92 6.92
CA GLY A 400 22.31 22.39 6.02
C GLY A 400 21.59 21.14 6.54
N LEU A 401 21.81 20.75 7.80
CA LEU A 401 21.16 19.60 8.43
C LEU A 401 20.00 20.00 9.34
N GLY A 402 20.00 21.20 9.91
CA GLY A 402 19.01 21.62 10.93
C GLY A 402 17.56 21.52 10.48
N LEU A 403 17.20 21.96 9.25
CA LEU A 403 15.84 21.84 8.74
C LEU A 403 15.44 20.41 8.38
N ALA A 404 16.38 19.56 7.96
CA ALA A 404 16.15 18.13 7.75
C ALA A 404 15.85 17.43 9.09
N ILE A 405 16.57 17.78 10.17
CA ILE A 405 16.32 17.29 11.53
C ILE A 405 14.93 17.75 11.99
N VAL A 406 14.58 19.01 11.81
CA VAL A 406 13.25 19.54 12.12
C VAL A 406 12.15 18.73 11.45
N LYS A 407 12.24 18.55 10.12
CA LYS A 407 11.24 17.77 9.38
C LYS A 407 11.12 16.34 9.90
N HIS A 408 12.23 15.69 10.19
CA HIS A 408 12.24 14.32 10.70
C HIS A 408 11.56 14.20 12.06
N ILE A 409 11.88 15.10 13.01
CA ILE A 409 11.27 15.13 14.34
C ILE A 409 9.75 15.35 14.23
N ILE A 410 9.31 16.28 13.39
CA ILE A 410 7.88 16.55 13.22
C ILE A 410 7.15 15.34 12.63
N LEU A 411 7.75 14.64 11.65
CA LEU A 411 7.18 13.41 11.10
C LEU A 411 7.09 12.28 12.15
N LEU A 412 8.09 12.13 13.03
CA LEU A 412 8.03 11.18 14.15
C LEU A 412 6.86 11.49 15.11
N HIS A 413 6.54 12.77 15.31
CA HIS A 413 5.36 13.19 16.07
C HIS A 413 4.04 13.02 15.32
N HIS A 414 4.04 12.43 14.11
CA HIS A 414 2.89 12.34 13.20
C HIS A 414 2.33 13.71 12.79
N GLY A 415 3.19 14.72 12.79
CA GLY A 415 2.88 16.08 12.37
C GLY A 415 3.29 16.36 10.93
N ASP A 416 3.09 17.60 10.54
CA ASP A 416 3.51 18.14 9.26
C ASP A 416 4.18 19.50 9.43
N ILE A 417 5.11 19.85 8.55
CA ILE A 417 5.75 21.13 8.48
C ILE A 417 5.72 21.71 7.07
N THR A 418 5.28 22.94 6.96
CA THR A 418 5.25 23.70 5.72
C THR A 418 5.98 25.04 5.89
N VAL A 419 6.41 25.63 4.77
CA VAL A 419 7.09 26.92 4.74
C VAL A 419 6.40 27.85 3.78
N SER A 420 6.28 29.10 4.17
CA SER A 420 5.92 30.21 3.29
C SER A 420 6.95 31.33 3.42
N SER A 421 7.46 31.84 2.32
CA SER A 421 8.49 32.89 2.33
C SER A 421 8.38 33.76 1.10
N LYS A 422 8.78 35.01 1.27
CA LYS A 422 8.93 35.96 0.16
C LYS A 422 10.24 36.70 0.32
N LEU A 423 11.00 36.77 -0.74
CA LEU A 423 12.32 37.40 -0.73
C LEU A 423 12.21 38.87 -0.29
N GLY A 424 12.98 39.27 0.73
CA GLY A 424 12.96 40.59 1.35
C GLY A 424 11.85 40.86 2.37
N GLU A 425 10.91 39.93 2.58
CA GLU A 425 9.80 40.10 3.56
C GLU A 425 9.90 39.16 4.77
N GLY A 426 10.66 38.06 4.65
CA GLY A 426 10.86 37.10 5.73
C GLY A 426 10.35 35.70 5.42
N THR A 427 10.37 34.83 6.44
CA THR A 427 9.97 33.43 6.33
C THR A 427 9.05 33.03 7.48
N THR A 428 8.07 32.18 7.20
CA THR A 428 7.19 31.57 8.17
C THR A 428 7.20 30.05 8.02
N PHE A 429 7.61 29.34 9.08
CA PHE A 429 7.47 27.90 9.19
C PHE A 429 6.20 27.59 9.97
N LYS A 430 5.32 26.77 9.41
CA LYS A 430 4.09 26.30 10.04
C LYS A 430 4.22 24.83 10.37
N ILE A 431 4.15 24.50 11.67
CA ILE A 431 4.18 23.14 12.21
C ILE A 431 2.77 22.77 12.64
N THR A 432 2.31 21.59 12.27
CA THR A 432 1.02 21.04 12.67
C THR A 432 1.24 19.74 13.42
N LEU A 433 0.86 19.66 14.68
CA LEU A 433 0.97 18.47 15.52
C LEU A 433 -0.42 17.96 15.91
N PRO A 434 -0.66 16.64 15.97
CA PRO A 434 -1.90 16.10 16.53
C PRO A 434 -1.92 16.33 18.05
N GLN A 435 -3.05 16.79 18.58
CA GLN A 435 -3.26 16.86 20.03
C GLN A 435 -3.58 15.46 20.55
N LYS A 436 -2.56 14.76 21.06
CA LYS A 436 -2.73 13.46 21.72
C LYS A 436 -3.13 13.68 23.17
N THR A 437 -4.00 12.83 23.71
CA THR A 437 -4.20 12.63 25.14
C THR A 437 -3.39 11.40 25.54
N LEU A 438 -2.63 11.49 26.62
CA LEU A 438 -2.08 10.28 27.23
C LEU A 438 -3.29 9.49 27.75
N GLU A 439 -3.65 8.38 27.10
CA GLU A 439 -4.57 7.42 27.69
C GLU A 439 -3.90 6.87 28.95
N SER A 440 -4.49 7.16 30.10
CA SER A 440 -4.09 6.60 31.38
C SER A 440 -4.36 5.10 31.35
N GLY A 441 -3.33 4.31 31.17
CA GLY A 441 -3.36 2.87 31.40
C GLY A 441 -3.47 2.01 30.17
N ASN A 442 -2.33 1.53 29.72
CA ASN A 442 -2.14 0.10 29.49
C ASN A 442 -0.67 -0.23 29.74
N GLU A 443 -0.40 -0.61 30.99
CA GLU A 443 0.65 -1.58 31.31
C GLU A 443 0.28 -2.89 30.61
N VAL A 444 1.06 -3.36 29.66
CA VAL A 444 1.53 -4.75 29.56
C VAL A 444 2.76 -4.75 28.66
#